data_b0eee9207c5d917b03414af706813604
#
_entry.id   b0eee9207c5d917b03414af706813604
#
_cell.length_a   1.000
_cell.length_b   1.000
_cell.length_c   1.000
_cell.angle_alpha   90.00
_cell.angle_beta   90.00
_cell.angle_gamma   90.00
#
_symmetry.space_group_name_H-M   'P 1'
#
loop_
_entity.id
_entity.type
_entity.pdbx_description
1 polymer ?
#
loop_
_entity_poly.entity_id
_entity_poly.type
_entity_poly.pdbx_seq_one_letter_code
_entity_poly.pdbx_strand_id
1 'polypeptide(L)'
;MKTLINENSKSSSNKLSHPQGIEDMFLYRINRLRAKGGGVVLRYCEGEFGITRREWVILAILSTEEVLNSSALASRAELTPPATSKAISSLLTKGLLERNVNPQNRTVARIKISKSGKDVYEQILPIVISINKYLLESISKDEIELLDSILERMQQQANKLDMRGLPLANRRSGSSRLKS
;
A
#
# COMPACT_ATOMS: atom_id res chain seq x y z
N MET A 1 13.63 -46.14 36.86
CA MET A 1 12.61 -45.22 36.38
C MET A 1 13.29 -44.13 35.54
N LYS A 2 13.30 -44.30 34.21
CA LYS A 2 13.93 -43.33 33.28
C LYS A 2 12.87 -42.34 32.84
N THR A 3 13.06 -41.10 33.21
CA THR A 3 12.23 -39.98 32.81
C THR A 3 12.56 -39.65 31.38
N LEU A 4 11.64 -39.91 30.47
CA LEU A 4 11.72 -39.52 29.07
C LEU A 4 11.41 -38.01 29.00
N ILE A 5 12.45 -37.21 28.79
CA ILE A 5 12.34 -35.80 28.45
C ILE A 5 11.86 -35.76 27.00
N ASN A 6 10.65 -35.27 26.81
CA ASN A 6 10.02 -35.11 25.50
C ASN A 6 10.64 -33.91 24.81
N GLU A 7 11.71 -34.13 24.04
CA GLU A 7 12.31 -33.13 23.13
C GLU A 7 11.45 -32.99 21.88
N ASN A 8 10.34 -32.25 22.00
CA ASN A 8 9.54 -31.87 20.86
C ASN A 8 9.52 -30.32 20.74
N SER A 9 10.71 -29.69 20.88
CA SER A 9 10.91 -28.35 20.35
C SER A 9 11.09 -28.48 18.83
N LYS A 10 9.98 -28.44 18.09
CA LYS A 10 10.02 -28.16 16.65
C LYS A 10 10.81 -26.87 16.48
N SER A 11 12.07 -26.99 16.07
CA SER A 11 12.87 -25.90 15.52
C SER A 11 12.01 -25.25 14.45
N SER A 12 11.40 -24.12 14.78
CA SER A 12 10.74 -23.27 13.82
C SER A 12 11.83 -22.78 12.88
N SER A 13 12.06 -23.51 11.79
CA SER A 13 13.01 -23.06 10.77
C SER A 13 12.60 -21.66 10.38
N ASN A 14 13.50 -20.69 10.53
CA ASN A 14 13.23 -19.29 10.16
C ASN A 14 13.03 -19.21 8.64
N LYS A 15 11.76 -19.36 8.24
CA LYS A 15 11.34 -19.42 6.83
C LYS A 15 11.74 -18.17 6.03
N LEU A 16 11.85 -17.02 6.70
CA LEU A 16 12.27 -15.78 6.03
C LEU A 16 13.76 -15.81 5.65
N SER A 17 14.61 -16.39 6.51
CA SER A 17 16.05 -16.49 6.24
C SER A 17 16.40 -17.65 5.32
N HIS A 18 15.59 -18.73 5.35
CA HIS A 18 15.81 -19.95 4.59
C HIS A 18 14.51 -20.38 3.88
N PRO A 19 14.04 -19.60 2.89
CA PRO A 19 12.79 -19.88 2.20
C PRO A 19 12.94 -21.15 1.36
N GLN A 20 11.95 -22.07 1.46
CA GLN A 20 11.87 -23.29 0.67
C GLN A 20 10.98 -23.14 -0.56
N GLY A 21 10.16 -22.08 -0.61
CA GLY A 21 9.28 -21.81 -1.72
C GLY A 21 8.73 -20.38 -1.68
N ILE A 22 7.91 -20.06 -2.66
CA ILE A 22 7.33 -18.69 -2.79
C ILE A 22 6.55 -18.27 -1.55
N GLU A 23 5.91 -19.23 -0.86
CA GLU A 23 5.10 -18.95 0.33
C GLU A 23 5.92 -18.47 1.53
N ASP A 24 7.23 -18.75 1.53
CA ASP A 24 8.17 -18.33 2.56
C ASP A 24 8.81 -16.95 2.23
N MET A 25 8.68 -16.48 0.99
CA MET A 25 9.23 -15.20 0.55
C MET A 25 8.53 -14.04 1.24
N PHE A 26 9.32 -13.08 1.74
CA PHE A 26 8.82 -11.93 2.50
C PHE A 26 7.71 -11.17 1.78
N LEU A 27 7.98 -10.70 0.55
CA LEU A 27 7.00 -9.89 -0.20
C LEU A 27 5.72 -10.67 -0.53
N TYR A 28 5.81 -11.98 -0.74
CA TYR A 28 4.63 -12.81 -0.95
C TYR A 28 3.77 -12.90 0.32
N ARG A 29 4.38 -13.08 1.48
CA ARG A 29 3.68 -13.11 2.78
C ARG A 29 3.02 -11.78 3.09
N ILE A 30 3.72 -10.67 2.89
CA ILE A 30 3.15 -9.31 3.03
C ILE A 30 1.97 -9.11 2.06
N ASN A 31 2.11 -9.55 0.81
CA ASN A 31 1.02 -9.43 -0.16
C ASN A 31 -0.22 -10.25 0.24
N ARG A 32 -0.05 -11.45 0.80
CA ARG A 32 -1.16 -12.25 1.33
C ARG A 32 -1.87 -11.55 2.49
N LEU A 33 -1.10 -10.99 3.44
CA LEU A 33 -1.64 -10.21 4.56
C LEU A 33 -2.44 -9.01 4.05
N ARG A 34 -1.84 -8.25 3.14
CA ARG A 34 -2.48 -7.11 2.48
C ARG A 34 -3.76 -7.50 1.72
N ALA A 35 -3.77 -8.63 1.03
CA ALA A 35 -4.94 -9.08 0.28
C ALA A 35 -6.11 -9.41 1.20
N LYS A 36 -5.85 -10.05 2.34
CA LYS A 36 -6.89 -10.39 3.31
C LYS A 36 -7.41 -9.15 4.04
N GLY A 37 -6.54 -8.38 4.69
CA GLY A 37 -6.95 -7.17 5.42
C GLY A 37 -7.52 -6.08 4.50
N GLY A 38 -6.85 -5.83 3.36
CA GLY A 38 -7.29 -4.82 2.40
C GLY A 38 -8.56 -5.19 1.62
N GLY A 39 -8.91 -6.47 1.54
CA GLY A 39 -10.15 -6.92 0.87
C GLY A 39 -11.43 -6.46 1.57
N VAL A 40 -11.38 -6.28 2.90
CA VAL A 40 -12.52 -5.74 3.66
C VAL A 40 -12.69 -4.25 3.34
N VAL A 41 -11.61 -3.49 3.36
CA VAL A 41 -11.61 -2.06 2.98
C VAL A 41 -12.13 -1.87 1.57
N LEU A 42 -11.65 -2.70 0.63
CA LEU A 42 -12.05 -2.62 -0.78
C LEU A 42 -13.55 -2.80 -0.95
N ARG A 43 -14.13 -3.84 -0.35
CA ARG A 43 -15.58 -4.10 -0.43
C ARG A 43 -16.41 -2.95 0.14
N TYR A 44 -15.93 -2.35 1.22
CA TYR A 44 -16.61 -1.20 1.81
C TYR A 44 -16.51 0.03 0.90
N CYS A 45 -15.32 0.35 0.39
CA CYS A 45 -15.12 1.46 -0.55
C CYS A 45 -15.99 1.33 -1.79
N GLU A 46 -16.03 0.14 -2.41
CA GLU A 46 -16.80 -0.09 -3.63
C GLU A 46 -18.31 -0.16 -3.38
N GLY A 47 -18.74 -0.80 -2.28
CA GLY A 47 -20.15 -0.99 -1.97
C GLY A 47 -20.85 0.28 -1.49
N GLU A 48 -20.23 1.05 -0.61
CA GLU A 48 -20.86 2.21 0.02
C GLU A 48 -20.57 3.52 -0.72
N PHE A 49 -19.37 3.65 -1.28
CA PHE A 49 -18.92 4.93 -1.88
C PHE A 49 -18.64 4.85 -3.38
N GLY A 50 -18.70 3.67 -3.97
CA GLY A 50 -18.40 3.48 -5.40
C GLY A 50 -16.97 3.90 -5.77
N ILE A 51 -16.01 3.84 -4.84
CA ILE A 51 -14.62 4.19 -5.07
C ILE A 51 -13.72 2.96 -4.98
N THR A 52 -12.68 2.93 -5.80
CA THR A 52 -11.67 1.88 -5.76
C THR A 52 -10.69 2.11 -4.61
N ARG A 53 -9.93 1.08 -4.23
CA ARG A 53 -8.83 1.21 -3.27
C ARG A 53 -7.80 2.27 -3.67
N ARG A 54 -7.49 2.40 -4.96
CA ARG A 54 -6.55 3.42 -5.46
C ARG A 54 -7.07 4.83 -5.26
N GLU A 55 -8.36 5.02 -5.50
CA GLU A 55 -9.04 6.29 -5.28
C GLU A 55 -9.05 6.67 -3.80
N TRP A 56 -9.32 5.69 -2.91
CA TRP A 56 -9.26 5.94 -1.47
C TRP A 56 -7.84 6.33 -1.00
N VAL A 57 -6.79 5.68 -1.51
CA VAL A 57 -5.40 6.05 -1.18
C VAL A 57 -5.09 7.49 -1.59
N ILE A 58 -5.57 7.94 -2.76
CA ILE A 58 -5.41 9.32 -3.21
C ILE A 58 -6.15 10.30 -2.28
N LEU A 59 -7.37 9.98 -1.87
CA LEU A 59 -8.12 10.78 -0.90
C LEU A 59 -7.37 10.86 0.44
N ALA A 60 -6.84 9.72 0.93
CA ALA A 60 -6.08 9.65 2.18
C ALA A 60 -4.82 10.54 2.14
N ILE A 61 -4.06 10.52 1.04
CA ILE A 61 -2.88 11.36 0.88
C ILE A 61 -3.29 12.84 0.87
N LEU A 62 -4.32 13.21 0.11
CA LEU A 62 -4.78 14.59 0.01
C LEU A 62 -5.56 15.08 1.23
N SER A 63 -5.94 14.20 2.16
CA SER A 63 -6.54 14.61 3.43
C SER A 63 -5.51 15.18 4.41
N THR A 64 -4.25 14.79 4.26
CA THR A 64 -3.13 15.26 5.09
C THR A 64 -2.30 16.35 4.40
N GLU A 65 -2.45 16.50 3.09
CA GLU A 65 -1.73 17.49 2.29
C GLU A 65 -2.67 18.32 1.47
N GLU A 66 -2.52 19.62 1.59
CA GLU A 66 -3.48 20.56 1.02
C GLU A 66 -3.58 20.48 -0.51
N VAL A 67 -2.44 20.37 -1.21
CA VAL A 67 -2.42 20.40 -2.68
C VAL A 67 -1.21 19.69 -3.25
N LEU A 68 -1.43 18.73 -4.16
CA LEU A 68 -0.36 18.01 -4.86
C LEU A 68 -0.58 18.01 -6.37
N ASN A 69 0.51 17.85 -7.13
CA ASN A 69 0.43 17.53 -8.55
C ASN A 69 0.32 16.02 -8.79
N SER A 70 -0.05 15.63 -10.01
CA SER A 70 -0.24 14.22 -10.38
C SER A 70 1.02 13.36 -10.20
N SER A 71 2.21 13.92 -10.44
CA SER A 71 3.47 13.19 -10.29
C SER A 71 3.80 12.90 -8.82
N ALA A 72 3.62 13.89 -7.93
CA ALA A 72 3.78 13.71 -6.50
C ALA A 72 2.76 12.70 -5.94
N LEU A 73 1.51 12.76 -6.39
CA LEU A 73 0.49 11.77 -6.03
C LEU A 73 0.86 10.35 -6.51
N ALA A 74 1.38 10.20 -7.72
CA ALA A 74 1.83 8.91 -8.24
C ALA A 74 2.93 8.30 -7.36
N SER A 75 3.94 9.11 -7.02
CA SER A 75 5.04 8.70 -6.16
C SER A 75 4.57 8.27 -4.78
N ARG A 76 3.75 9.10 -4.11
CA ARG A 76 3.27 8.81 -2.75
C ARG A 76 2.29 7.65 -2.67
N ALA A 77 1.45 7.50 -3.70
CA ALA A 77 0.48 6.41 -3.77
C ALA A 77 1.09 5.09 -4.25
N GLU A 78 2.38 5.07 -4.59
CA GLU A 78 3.07 3.91 -5.18
C GLU A 78 2.33 3.40 -6.43
N LEU A 79 1.82 4.34 -7.25
CA LEU A 79 1.06 4.06 -8.46
C LEU A 79 1.84 4.46 -9.72
N THR A 80 1.54 3.77 -10.82
CA THR A 80 2.04 4.20 -12.13
C THR A 80 1.34 5.49 -12.59
N PRO A 81 1.99 6.37 -13.37
CA PRO A 81 1.37 7.59 -13.86
C PRO A 81 0.01 7.38 -14.56
N PRO A 82 -0.17 6.35 -15.43
CA PRO A 82 -1.49 6.08 -16.03
C PRO A 82 -2.55 5.68 -14.99
N ALA A 83 -2.20 4.86 -13.99
CA ALA A 83 -3.13 4.46 -12.94
C ALA A 83 -3.54 5.66 -12.08
N THR A 84 -2.60 6.55 -11.76
CA THR A 84 -2.85 7.78 -11.02
C THR A 84 -3.75 8.72 -11.79
N SER A 85 -3.47 8.96 -13.07
CA SER A 85 -4.28 9.82 -13.92
C SER A 85 -5.73 9.30 -14.05
N LYS A 86 -5.91 7.99 -14.20
CA LYS A 86 -7.24 7.36 -14.24
C LYS A 86 -8.00 7.56 -12.92
N ALA A 87 -7.34 7.34 -11.79
CA ALA A 87 -7.96 7.51 -10.48
C ALA A 87 -8.32 8.98 -10.19
N ILE A 88 -7.43 9.92 -10.52
CA ILE A 88 -7.70 11.37 -10.40
C ILE A 88 -8.89 11.77 -11.26
N SER A 89 -8.93 11.35 -12.53
CA SER A 89 -10.04 11.67 -13.43
C SER A 89 -11.37 11.14 -12.90
N SER A 90 -11.39 9.91 -12.41
CA SER A 90 -12.59 9.33 -11.81
C SER A 90 -13.06 10.09 -10.56
N LEU A 91 -12.14 10.44 -9.66
CA LEU A 91 -12.45 11.21 -8.45
C LEU A 91 -12.94 12.63 -8.77
N LEU A 92 -12.38 13.29 -9.80
CA LEU A 92 -12.87 14.58 -10.29
C LEU A 92 -14.30 14.47 -10.83
N THR A 93 -14.59 13.42 -11.62
CA THR A 93 -15.94 13.15 -12.13
C THR A 93 -16.95 12.91 -11.00
N LYS A 94 -16.53 12.26 -9.92
CA LYS A 94 -17.34 12.01 -8.72
C LYS A 94 -17.47 13.24 -7.80
N GLY A 95 -16.78 14.35 -8.12
CA GLY A 95 -16.76 15.56 -7.29
C GLY A 95 -16.00 15.41 -5.96
N LEU A 96 -15.18 14.36 -5.83
CA LEU A 96 -14.40 14.08 -4.62
C LEU A 96 -13.02 14.78 -4.62
N LEU A 97 -12.59 15.26 -5.77
CA LEU A 97 -11.42 16.12 -5.92
C LEU A 97 -11.77 17.41 -6.67
N GLU A 98 -10.91 18.41 -6.52
CA GLU A 98 -10.96 19.67 -7.24
C GLU A 98 -9.60 19.95 -7.89
N ARG A 99 -9.64 20.63 -9.05
CA ARG A 99 -8.43 21.19 -9.66
C ARG A 99 -8.20 22.59 -9.11
N ASN A 100 -7.05 22.80 -8.52
CA ASN A 100 -6.58 24.12 -8.14
C ASN A 100 -5.69 24.65 -9.27
N VAL A 101 -6.23 25.57 -10.07
CA VAL A 101 -5.47 26.21 -11.16
C VAL A 101 -4.88 27.49 -10.59
N ASN A 102 -3.54 27.53 -10.44
CA ASN A 102 -2.86 28.78 -10.15
C ASN A 102 -2.90 29.65 -11.43
N PRO A 103 -3.51 30.85 -11.40
CA PRO A 103 -3.57 31.74 -12.56
C PRO A 103 -2.21 32.09 -13.13
N GLN A 104 -1.17 32.14 -12.28
CA GLN A 104 0.21 32.49 -12.62
C GLN A 104 1.05 31.31 -13.17
N ASN A 105 0.59 30.07 -12.97
CA ASN A 105 1.29 28.90 -13.47
C ASN A 105 0.28 27.82 -13.89
N ARG A 106 -0.28 27.97 -15.10
CA ARG A 106 -1.26 27.04 -15.69
C ARG A 106 -0.68 25.70 -16.11
N THR A 107 0.65 25.56 -16.11
CA THR A 107 1.34 24.40 -16.69
C THR A 107 1.26 23.17 -15.79
N VAL A 108 1.06 23.33 -14.47
CA VAL A 108 0.98 22.23 -13.53
C VAL A 108 -0.35 22.27 -12.80
N ALA A 109 -1.28 21.41 -13.23
CA ALA A 109 -2.53 21.22 -12.53
C ALA A 109 -2.28 20.68 -11.12
N ARG A 110 -2.70 21.42 -10.11
CA ARG A 110 -2.68 21.00 -8.72
C ARG A 110 -4.02 20.39 -8.35
N ILE A 111 -3.98 19.35 -7.56
CA ILE A 111 -5.15 18.59 -7.13
C ILE A 111 -5.31 18.76 -5.62
N LYS A 112 -6.52 19.02 -5.18
CA LYS A 112 -6.89 19.04 -3.75
C LYS A 112 -8.13 18.18 -3.52
N ILE A 113 -8.31 17.73 -2.30
CA ILE A 113 -9.51 17.04 -1.88
C ILE A 113 -10.67 18.05 -1.78
N SER A 114 -11.85 17.68 -2.27
CA SER A 114 -13.08 18.46 -2.08
C SER A 114 -13.66 18.22 -0.67
N LYS A 115 -14.64 19.02 -0.28
CA LYS A 115 -15.39 18.78 0.96
C LYS A 115 -16.00 17.38 0.96
N SER A 116 -16.70 17.00 -0.12
CA SER A 116 -17.29 15.65 -0.25
C SER A 116 -16.24 14.55 -0.22
N GLY A 117 -15.07 14.78 -0.81
CA GLY A 117 -13.95 13.82 -0.76
C GLY A 117 -13.44 13.63 0.66
N LYS A 118 -13.36 14.71 1.44
CA LYS A 118 -12.99 14.65 2.85
C LYS A 118 -14.02 13.90 3.68
N ASP A 119 -15.30 14.17 3.46
CA ASP A 119 -16.41 13.47 4.14
C ASP A 119 -16.35 11.95 3.88
N VAL A 120 -16.08 11.53 2.62
CA VAL A 120 -15.89 10.11 2.26
C VAL A 120 -14.65 9.53 2.96
N TYR A 121 -13.53 10.24 2.96
CA TYR A 121 -12.32 9.80 3.66
C TYR A 121 -12.58 9.57 5.15
N GLU A 122 -13.23 10.52 5.83
CA GLU A 122 -13.51 10.49 7.25
C GLU A 122 -14.47 9.33 7.63
N GLN A 123 -15.35 8.93 6.73
CA GLN A 123 -16.24 7.79 6.94
C GLN A 123 -15.51 6.44 6.78
N ILE A 124 -14.53 6.33 5.88
CA ILE A 124 -13.78 5.11 5.64
C ILE A 124 -12.66 4.92 6.68
N LEU A 125 -12.05 6.00 7.14
CA LEU A 125 -10.88 5.97 8.04
C LEU A 125 -11.09 5.11 9.30
N PRO A 126 -12.23 5.20 10.04
CA PRO A 126 -12.46 4.38 11.24
C PRO A 126 -12.44 2.88 10.95
N ILE A 127 -12.91 2.47 9.77
CA ILE A 127 -12.91 1.06 9.35
C ILE A 127 -11.49 0.59 9.11
N VAL A 128 -10.68 1.39 8.42
CA VAL A 128 -9.27 1.08 8.19
C VAL A 128 -8.51 0.97 9.51
N ILE A 129 -8.76 1.90 10.45
CA ILE A 129 -8.17 1.87 11.80
C ILE A 129 -8.60 0.61 12.56
N SER A 130 -9.87 0.22 12.48
CA SER A 130 -10.37 -1.00 13.14
C SER A 130 -9.72 -2.26 12.60
N ILE A 131 -9.53 -2.36 11.28
CA ILE A 131 -8.83 -3.48 10.65
C ILE A 131 -7.36 -3.51 11.07
N ASN A 132 -6.69 -2.35 11.06
CA ASN A 132 -5.31 -2.24 11.54
C ASN A 132 -5.18 -2.72 12.98
N LYS A 133 -6.07 -2.24 13.87
CA LYS A 133 -6.10 -2.66 15.27
C LYS A 133 -6.30 -4.17 15.40
N TYR A 134 -7.29 -4.73 14.72
CA TYR A 134 -7.57 -6.17 14.72
C TYR A 134 -6.35 -7.02 14.30
N LEU A 135 -5.62 -6.60 13.26
CA LEU A 135 -4.43 -7.30 12.81
C LEU A 135 -3.31 -7.26 13.84
N LEU A 136 -3.19 -6.16 14.58
CA LEU A 136 -2.15 -5.97 15.60
C LEU A 136 -2.51 -6.61 16.96
N GLU A 137 -3.75 -6.99 17.21
CA GLU A 137 -4.18 -7.68 18.44
C GLU A 137 -3.48 -9.04 18.67
N SER A 138 -2.89 -9.62 17.61
CA SER A 138 -2.18 -10.90 17.70
C SER A 138 -0.76 -10.80 18.23
N ILE A 139 -0.25 -9.60 18.47
CA ILE A 139 1.13 -9.34 18.90
C ILE A 139 1.14 -8.36 20.08
N SER A 140 2.18 -8.43 20.90
CA SER A 140 2.37 -7.55 22.08
C SER A 140 2.76 -6.14 21.65
N LYS A 141 2.70 -5.20 22.61
CA LYS A 141 3.11 -3.81 22.38
C LYS A 141 4.57 -3.70 21.95
N ASP A 142 5.47 -4.43 22.61
CA ASP A 142 6.90 -4.42 22.29
C ASP A 142 7.17 -4.99 20.88
N GLU A 143 6.40 -6.02 20.49
CA GLU A 143 6.47 -6.59 19.14
C GLU A 143 5.94 -5.60 18.07
N ILE A 144 4.94 -4.79 18.39
CA ILE A 144 4.46 -3.72 17.49
C ILE A 144 5.55 -2.68 17.27
N GLU A 145 6.18 -2.20 18.35
CA GLU A 145 7.27 -1.22 18.27
C GLU A 145 8.47 -1.77 17.47
N LEU A 146 8.81 -3.04 17.72
CA LEU A 146 9.86 -3.72 16.96
C LEU A 146 9.49 -3.87 15.48
N LEU A 147 8.25 -4.26 15.17
CA LEU A 147 7.76 -4.42 13.81
C LEU A 147 7.81 -3.09 13.03
N ASP A 148 7.41 -1.99 13.66
CA ASP A 148 7.46 -0.65 13.07
C ASP A 148 8.90 -0.28 12.69
N SER A 149 9.85 -0.43 13.61
CA SER A 149 11.28 -0.21 13.35
C SER A 149 11.84 -1.12 12.24
N ILE A 150 11.40 -2.38 12.19
CA ILE A 150 11.81 -3.32 11.14
C ILE A 150 11.29 -2.86 9.79
N LEU A 151 10.02 -2.48 9.70
CA LEU A 151 9.39 -2.01 8.46
C LEU A 151 10.07 -0.75 7.92
N GLU A 152 10.42 0.22 8.79
CA GLU A 152 11.17 1.41 8.39
C GLU A 152 12.53 1.05 7.77
N ARG A 153 13.31 0.20 8.44
CA ARG A 153 14.62 -0.23 7.93
C ARG A 153 14.51 -0.99 6.61
N MET A 154 13.48 -1.81 6.46
CA MET A 154 13.21 -2.55 5.23
C MET A 154 12.80 -1.61 4.09
N GLN A 155 11.98 -0.58 4.37
CA GLN A 155 11.61 0.43 3.39
C GLN A 155 12.84 1.22 2.92
N GLN A 156 13.72 1.63 3.84
CA GLN A 156 14.98 2.30 3.51
C GLN A 156 15.88 1.42 2.63
N GLN A 157 15.93 0.11 2.91
CA GLN A 157 16.69 -0.84 2.10
C GLN A 157 16.07 -1.05 0.71
N ALA A 158 14.73 -1.13 0.64
CA ALA A 158 14.01 -1.24 -0.63
C ALA A 158 14.23 -0.02 -1.55
N ASN A 159 14.28 1.18 -0.97
CA ASN A 159 14.55 2.42 -1.73
C ASN A 159 15.96 2.43 -2.36
N LYS A 160 16.87 1.60 -1.88
CA LYS A 160 18.25 1.47 -2.41
C LYS A 160 18.39 0.37 -3.48
N LEU A 161 17.34 -0.41 -3.75
CA LEU A 161 17.42 -1.54 -4.69
C LEU A 161 17.85 -1.10 -6.10
N ASP A 162 17.28 -0.01 -6.60
CA ASP A 162 17.58 0.54 -7.94
C ASP A 162 19.05 1.02 -8.08
N MET A 163 19.70 1.36 -6.97
CA MET A 163 21.09 1.84 -6.93
C MET A 163 22.12 0.72 -6.93
N ARG A 164 21.72 -0.54 -6.81
CA ARG A 164 22.64 -1.70 -6.71
C ARG A 164 22.95 -2.37 -8.04
N GLY A 165 22.55 -1.79 -9.17
CA GLY A 165 22.82 -2.36 -10.48
C GLY A 165 22.16 -3.72 -10.72
N LEU A 166 21.10 -4.03 -9.97
CA LEU A 166 20.26 -5.17 -10.31
C LEU A 166 19.75 -4.97 -11.75
N PRO A 167 19.82 -5.99 -12.62
CA PRO A 167 19.30 -5.89 -13.97
C PRO A 167 17.79 -5.73 -13.93
N LEU A 168 17.34 -4.50 -13.68
CA LEU A 168 15.93 -4.15 -13.81
C LEU A 168 15.62 -4.22 -15.29
N ALA A 169 14.98 -5.30 -15.72
CA ALA A 169 14.45 -5.40 -17.05
C ALA A 169 13.59 -4.15 -17.31
N ASN A 170 13.90 -3.39 -18.36
CA ASN A 170 13.05 -2.29 -18.78
C ASN A 170 11.62 -2.78 -18.80
N ARG A 171 10.70 -2.10 -18.12
CA ARG A 171 9.26 -2.38 -18.18
C ARG A 171 8.84 -2.27 -19.65
N ARG A 172 8.96 -3.35 -20.41
CA ARG A 172 8.40 -3.42 -21.73
C ARG A 172 6.88 -3.49 -21.56
N SER A 173 6.21 -2.47 -22.06
CA SER A 173 4.78 -2.54 -22.33
C SER A 173 4.48 -3.78 -23.16
N GLY A 174 3.75 -4.70 -22.58
CA GLY A 174 3.21 -5.94 -23.09
C GLY A 174 3.49 -6.31 -24.54
N SER A 175 4.50 -7.09 -24.80
CA SER A 175 4.57 -8.21 -25.74
C SER A 175 6.04 -8.68 -25.82
N SER A 176 6.53 -9.45 -24.89
CA SER A 176 7.63 -10.34 -25.19
C SER A 176 7.07 -11.75 -25.31
N ARG A 177 6.98 -12.24 -26.53
CA ARG A 177 6.79 -13.65 -26.80
C ARG A 177 7.90 -14.40 -26.07
N LEU A 178 7.53 -15.34 -25.21
CA LEU A 178 8.42 -16.37 -24.76
C LEU A 178 8.97 -17.04 -26.00
N LYS A 179 10.26 -16.87 -26.25
CA LYS A 179 10.94 -17.67 -27.27
C LYS A 179 11.08 -19.06 -26.67
N SER A 180 10.38 -20.01 -27.28
CA SER A 180 10.57 -21.44 -27.11
C SER A 180 11.97 -21.85 -27.46
#